data_0625d57945feee5ab19d691f04687c2d
#
_entry.id   0625d57945feee5ab19d691f04687c2d
#
_cell.length_a   1.000
_cell.length_b   1.000
_cell.length_c   1.000
_cell.angle_alpha   90.00
_cell.angle_beta   90.00
_cell.angle_gamma   90.00
#
_symmetry.space_group_name_H-M   'P 1'
#
loop_
_entity.id
_entity.type
_entity.pdbx_description
1 polymer ?
#
loop_
_entity_poly.entity_id
_entity_poly.type
_entity_poly.pdbx_seq_one_letter_code
_entity_poly.pdbx_strand_id
1 'polypeptide(L)'
;MKRVLFIFAIVLLSQLPMTAGIRGDVNGDGRINVSDVTALINDILGTEVLDEEVTDVNGDGQVNVSDVTDLINRILNGIVEKTGYDYVWDYDATTLPELHITVSVAEWNRLLTLYDANHHTKQYIVAKQATFVKDGETTVIDSIGLRLKGNTSRRRPEGWGGGWLHQTDNADWHHVHFGINLRKYVKDDEHTIQGVRKLHLKWFKDDPMMVREVYCYDLFRRFGIWTAADDTYCRLWIHVDCDKEPAYYGVYEMIEPVDENFLKRRKDEAHFGTAKGNLWKCKYVNGMANLANPYNADYWYDDDSDENHTYTLQTNTKRFDNAKAQLTDFMLKLNGKGDESFYQWIHEVCDVDLLLKTYAMSVALGQWDDYWNNGNNYYLYFTTEDLYDYKFYLIPYDYDNTLGTTNNCGVQTDAGRHDPTNWGLSEHKLIKRLMDFDDLRAKYVAYLKEIVAEESRLLHYDASKPRIEAWHDMIRDYVENDTGEDMEIRDEPAGWGNHGEYRLLEDGANNFLRVHAATINALQ
;
A
#
# COMPACT_ATOMS: atom_id res chain seq x y z
N MET A 1 -53.31 24.41 56.92
CA MET A 1 -51.86 24.04 56.76
C MET A 1 -51.66 23.41 55.43
N LYS A 2 -51.19 24.18 54.42
CA LYS A 2 -50.88 23.68 53.07
C LYS A 2 -49.39 23.37 53.06
N ARG A 3 -49.01 22.10 52.76
CA ARG A 3 -47.64 21.68 52.55
C ARG A 3 -47.32 21.93 51.07
N VAL A 4 -46.33 22.77 50.82
CA VAL A 4 -45.73 22.98 49.48
C VAL A 4 -44.61 21.96 49.31
N LEU A 5 -44.76 21.14 48.30
CA LEU A 5 -43.73 20.13 47.90
C LEU A 5 -42.81 20.79 46.86
N PHE A 6 -41.54 20.99 47.22
CA PHE A 6 -40.50 21.40 46.24
C PHE A 6 -39.98 20.16 45.57
N ILE A 7 -40.20 20.05 44.27
CA ILE A 7 -39.57 19.04 43.42
C ILE A 7 -38.26 19.64 42.88
N PHE A 8 -37.13 19.11 43.35
CA PHE A 8 -35.81 19.38 42.70
C PHE A 8 -35.70 18.50 41.46
N ALA A 9 -35.77 19.11 40.29
CA ALA A 9 -35.40 18.48 39.05
C ALA A 9 -33.85 18.50 38.92
N ILE A 10 -33.23 17.35 39.14
CA ILE A 10 -31.81 17.14 38.80
C ILE A 10 -31.74 16.98 37.29
N VAL A 11 -31.24 18.01 36.61
CA VAL A 11 -30.83 17.92 35.19
C VAL A 11 -29.49 17.18 35.16
N LEU A 12 -29.52 15.89 34.83
CA LEU A 12 -28.31 15.19 34.40
C LEU A 12 -27.94 15.75 33.04
N LEU A 13 -26.95 16.65 33.01
CA LEU A 13 -26.17 16.89 31.78
C LEU A 13 -25.38 15.61 31.52
N SER A 14 -25.83 14.83 30.56
CA SER A 14 -24.99 13.82 29.90
C SER A 14 -23.87 14.57 29.21
N GLN A 15 -22.66 14.48 29.76
CA GLN A 15 -21.46 14.85 29.04
C GLN A 15 -21.33 13.84 27.91
N LEU A 16 -21.71 14.24 26.70
CA LEU A 16 -21.23 13.59 25.48
C LEU A 16 -19.71 13.73 25.48
N PRO A 17 -18.93 12.70 25.10
CA PRO A 17 -17.51 12.88 24.91
C PRO A 17 -17.34 13.97 23.84
N MET A 18 -16.68 15.07 24.20
CA MET A 18 -16.18 16.02 23.23
C MET A 18 -15.19 15.23 22.36
N THR A 19 -15.53 15.00 21.11
CA THR A 19 -14.54 14.62 20.12
C THR A 19 -13.57 15.80 20.04
N ALA A 20 -12.29 15.56 20.32
CA ALA A 20 -11.25 16.56 20.11
C ALA A 20 -11.39 17.08 18.68
N GLY A 21 -11.43 18.39 18.50
CA GLY A 21 -11.54 19.01 17.18
C GLY A 21 -10.32 18.65 16.33
N ILE A 22 -10.50 18.45 15.05
CA ILE A 22 -9.38 18.21 14.13
C ILE A 22 -8.59 19.53 14.03
N ARG A 23 -7.33 19.52 14.41
CA ARG A 23 -6.45 20.70 14.35
C ARG A 23 -6.33 21.20 12.90
N GLY A 24 -6.81 22.42 12.64
CA GLY A 24 -6.89 23.00 11.31
C GLY A 24 -8.28 22.93 10.65
N ASP A 25 -9.22 22.14 11.18
CA ASP A 25 -10.66 22.23 10.87
C ASP A 25 -11.28 23.32 11.75
N VAL A 26 -10.94 24.55 11.39
CA VAL A 26 -11.19 25.74 12.22
C VAL A 26 -12.66 26.10 12.26
N ASN A 27 -13.40 25.81 11.20
CA ASN A 27 -14.85 26.07 11.13
C ASN A 27 -15.71 24.88 11.60
N GLY A 28 -15.11 23.72 11.92
CA GLY A 28 -15.78 22.55 12.47
C GLY A 28 -16.67 21.80 11.46
N ASP A 29 -16.44 21.95 10.15
CA ASP A 29 -17.24 21.29 9.10
C ASP A 29 -16.75 19.88 8.74
N GLY A 30 -15.68 19.40 9.39
CA GLY A 30 -15.07 18.10 9.18
C GLY A 30 -14.11 18.06 7.99
N ARG A 31 -13.72 19.21 7.44
CA ARG A 31 -12.81 19.31 6.30
C ARG A 31 -11.80 20.44 6.52
N ILE A 32 -10.55 20.21 6.16
CA ILE A 32 -9.52 21.27 6.14
C ILE A 32 -9.41 21.81 4.73
N ASN A 33 -9.81 23.08 4.53
CA ASN A 33 -9.82 23.73 3.23
C ASN A 33 -9.73 25.27 3.36
N VAL A 34 -9.89 26.00 2.25
CA VAL A 34 -9.75 27.46 2.25
C VAL A 34 -10.76 28.18 3.16
N SER A 35 -11.90 27.56 3.50
CA SER A 35 -12.86 28.16 4.45
C SER A 35 -12.30 28.23 5.86
N ASP A 36 -11.44 27.27 6.26
CA ASP A 36 -10.77 27.27 7.56
C ASP A 36 -9.71 28.37 7.66
N VAL A 37 -9.00 28.63 6.56
CA VAL A 37 -8.08 29.78 6.49
C VAL A 37 -8.82 31.09 6.74
N THR A 38 -10.02 31.22 6.19
CA THR A 38 -10.86 32.41 6.40
C THR A 38 -11.34 32.51 7.85
N ALA A 39 -11.77 31.38 8.44
CA ALA A 39 -12.20 31.32 9.84
C ALA A 39 -11.04 31.65 10.79
N LEU A 40 -9.86 31.09 10.56
CA LEU A 40 -8.65 31.38 11.35
C LEU A 40 -8.21 32.85 11.26
N ILE A 41 -8.27 33.46 10.08
CA ILE A 41 -8.00 34.89 9.92
C ILE A 41 -9.01 35.73 10.70
N ASN A 42 -10.29 35.36 10.69
CA ASN A 42 -11.35 36.04 11.45
C ASN A 42 -11.13 35.93 12.96
N ASP A 43 -10.68 34.78 13.47
CA ASP A 43 -10.31 34.57 14.87
C ASP A 43 -9.12 35.48 15.26
N ILE A 44 -8.04 35.49 14.48
CA ILE A 44 -6.87 36.34 14.71
C ILE A 44 -7.22 37.83 14.68
N LEU A 45 -8.17 38.24 13.84
CA LEU A 45 -8.66 39.62 13.76
C LEU A 45 -9.68 39.94 14.88
N GLY A 46 -10.06 38.97 15.70
CA GLY A 46 -10.99 39.12 16.80
C GLY A 46 -12.45 39.33 16.36
N THR A 47 -12.79 38.97 15.14
CA THR A 47 -14.18 39.02 14.64
C THR A 47 -14.96 37.73 14.94
N GLU A 48 -14.28 36.65 15.23
CA GLU A 48 -14.79 35.38 15.76
C GLU A 48 -13.91 34.96 16.95
N VAL A 49 -14.41 34.10 17.81
CA VAL A 49 -13.63 33.48 18.89
C VAL A 49 -13.82 31.99 18.78
N LEU A 50 -12.77 31.31 18.41
CA LEU A 50 -12.75 29.88 18.14
C LEU A 50 -11.91 29.14 19.20
N ASP A 51 -11.92 27.82 19.15
CA ASP A 51 -11.18 26.98 20.10
C ASP A 51 -9.68 26.98 19.76
N GLU A 52 -8.83 27.35 20.73
CA GLU A 52 -7.37 27.37 20.57
C GLU A 52 -6.81 25.99 20.17
N GLU A 53 -7.47 24.90 20.54
CA GLU A 53 -7.04 23.54 20.21
C GLU A 53 -7.07 23.25 18.70
N VAL A 54 -7.99 23.91 17.95
CA VAL A 54 -8.09 23.78 16.49
C VAL A 54 -7.42 24.92 15.71
N THR A 55 -7.26 26.10 16.34
CA THR A 55 -6.70 27.31 15.71
C THR A 55 -5.19 27.47 15.86
N ASP A 56 -4.58 26.89 16.90
CA ASP A 56 -3.12 26.73 17.01
C ASP A 56 -2.65 25.58 16.09
N VAL A 57 -2.59 25.89 14.80
CA VAL A 57 -2.35 24.87 13.75
C VAL A 57 -0.94 24.32 13.79
N ASN A 58 0.06 25.14 14.15
CA ASN A 58 1.45 24.72 14.22
C ASN A 58 1.86 24.13 15.58
N GLY A 59 1.01 24.26 16.61
CA GLY A 59 1.23 23.70 17.93
C GLY A 59 2.24 24.45 18.80
N ASP A 60 2.51 25.73 18.50
CA ASP A 60 3.48 26.52 19.27
C ASP A 60 2.89 27.22 20.51
N GLY A 61 1.59 27.04 20.75
CA GLY A 61 0.85 27.61 21.87
C GLY A 61 0.43 29.06 21.65
N GLN A 62 0.48 29.57 20.41
CA GLN A 62 0.05 30.91 20.07
C GLN A 62 -0.75 30.89 18.78
N VAL A 63 -1.94 31.47 18.76
CA VAL A 63 -2.75 31.63 17.54
C VAL A 63 -2.41 32.94 16.84
N ASN A 64 -1.73 32.85 15.68
CA ASN A 64 -1.23 34.02 14.94
C ASN A 64 -1.04 33.72 13.44
N VAL A 65 -0.39 34.64 12.70
CA VAL A 65 -0.18 34.53 11.24
C VAL A 65 0.67 33.30 10.85
N SER A 66 1.47 32.74 11.78
CA SER A 66 2.22 31.51 11.49
C SER A 66 1.28 30.33 11.31
N ASP A 67 0.17 30.27 12.06
CA ASP A 67 -0.86 29.23 11.92
C ASP A 67 -1.59 29.33 10.58
N VAL A 68 -1.88 30.55 10.12
CA VAL A 68 -2.44 30.77 8.79
C VAL A 68 -1.49 30.25 7.70
N THR A 69 -0.20 30.50 7.86
CA THR A 69 0.82 30.06 6.91
C THR A 69 0.92 28.53 6.92
N ASP A 70 0.89 27.93 8.10
CA ASP A 70 0.94 26.48 8.25
C ASP A 70 -0.33 25.81 7.70
N LEU A 71 -1.50 26.36 7.99
CA LEU A 71 -2.77 25.89 7.44
C LEU A 71 -2.81 25.97 5.91
N ILE A 72 -2.35 27.06 5.34
CA ILE A 72 -2.22 27.19 3.87
C ILE A 72 -1.25 26.15 3.31
N ASN A 73 -0.10 25.93 3.95
CA ASN A 73 0.86 24.91 3.54
C ASN A 73 0.25 23.50 3.64
N ARG A 74 -0.48 23.19 4.69
CA ARG A 74 -1.21 21.91 4.84
C ARG A 74 -2.21 21.71 3.71
N ILE A 75 -3.02 22.71 3.39
CA ILE A 75 -4.00 22.66 2.30
C ILE A 75 -3.31 22.48 0.94
N LEU A 76 -2.26 23.27 0.65
CA LEU A 76 -1.53 23.20 -0.62
C LEU A 76 -0.77 21.88 -0.80
N ASN A 77 -0.29 21.30 0.30
CA ASN A 77 0.42 20.02 0.30
C ASN A 77 -0.52 18.82 0.49
N GLY A 78 -1.82 19.05 0.68
CA GLY A 78 -2.81 17.99 0.96
C GLY A 78 -2.65 17.36 2.34
N ILE A 79 -2.01 18.04 3.30
CA ILE A 79 -1.82 17.56 4.67
C ILE A 79 -3.15 17.80 5.42
N VAL A 80 -4.03 16.80 5.39
CA VAL A 80 -5.18 16.69 6.28
C VAL A 80 -4.75 15.83 7.46
N GLU A 81 -4.97 16.27 8.71
CA GLU A 81 -4.78 15.37 9.85
C GLU A 81 -5.63 14.12 9.65
N LYS A 82 -4.97 13.02 9.42
CA LYS A 82 -5.61 11.73 9.25
C LYS A 82 -5.88 11.13 10.63
N THR A 83 -7.05 10.57 10.82
CA THR A 83 -7.44 9.91 12.06
C THR A 83 -7.78 8.45 11.81
N GLY A 84 -7.77 7.66 12.85
CA GLY A 84 -8.14 6.26 12.76
C GLY A 84 -7.25 5.47 11.82
N TYR A 85 -7.85 4.74 10.92
CA TYR A 85 -7.12 3.87 9.98
C TYR A 85 -6.14 4.65 9.09
N ASP A 86 -6.56 5.79 8.55
CA ASP A 86 -5.75 6.59 7.64
C ASP A 86 -4.54 7.21 8.33
N TYR A 87 -4.62 7.45 9.65
CA TYR A 87 -3.50 7.90 10.47
C TYR A 87 -2.33 6.89 10.50
N VAL A 88 -2.62 5.60 10.50
CA VAL A 88 -1.58 4.56 10.51
C VAL A 88 -0.73 4.60 9.24
N TRP A 89 -1.36 4.89 8.10
CA TRP A 89 -0.73 4.90 6.78
C TRP A 89 -0.22 6.27 6.35
N ASP A 90 -0.44 7.29 7.19
CA ASP A 90 0.07 8.62 6.88
C ASP A 90 1.58 8.65 7.04
N TYR A 91 2.27 9.04 5.97
CA TYR A 91 3.68 9.38 6.02
C TYR A 91 3.85 10.85 5.65
N ASP A 92 3.63 11.66 6.61
CA ASP A 92 4.24 12.95 6.68
C ASP A 92 5.77 12.76 6.76
N ALA A 93 6.53 13.53 6.02
CA ALA A 93 8.00 13.43 6.01
C ALA A 93 8.64 13.76 7.38
N THR A 94 7.86 14.09 8.39
CA THR A 94 8.29 14.39 9.75
C THR A 94 8.04 13.24 10.73
N THR A 95 7.24 12.22 10.35
CA THR A 95 6.79 11.17 11.28
C THR A 95 7.18 9.78 10.79
N LEU A 96 8.08 9.12 11.52
CA LEU A 96 8.47 7.73 11.28
C LEU A 96 7.96 6.83 12.41
N PRO A 97 6.89 6.03 12.17
CA PRO A 97 6.33 5.15 13.18
C PRO A 97 7.33 4.10 13.68
N GLU A 98 7.16 3.66 14.92
CA GLU A 98 7.90 2.55 15.52
C GLU A 98 6.99 1.34 15.72
N LEU A 99 7.51 0.16 15.43
CA LEU A 99 6.85 -1.10 15.70
C LEU A 99 7.78 -2.03 16.48
N HIS A 100 7.40 -2.36 17.71
CA HIS A 100 8.14 -3.27 18.58
C HIS A 100 7.34 -4.56 18.75
N ILE A 101 7.96 -5.70 18.48
CA ILE A 101 7.33 -7.02 18.58
C ILE A 101 8.07 -7.84 19.63
N THR A 102 7.37 -8.32 20.65
CA THR A 102 7.92 -9.23 21.66
C THR A 102 7.47 -10.65 21.41
N VAL A 103 8.42 -11.58 21.35
CA VAL A 103 8.18 -12.99 21.07
C VAL A 103 8.83 -13.85 22.16
N SER A 104 8.18 -14.94 22.60
CA SER A 104 8.85 -15.89 23.48
C SER A 104 9.92 -16.71 22.75
N VAL A 105 10.95 -17.15 23.45
CA VAL A 105 11.97 -18.08 22.90
C VAL A 105 11.31 -19.29 22.24
N ALA A 106 10.29 -19.87 22.86
CA ALA A 106 9.60 -21.03 22.32
C ALA A 106 8.91 -20.77 20.97
N GLU A 107 8.22 -19.66 20.85
CA GLU A 107 7.54 -19.27 19.60
C GLU A 107 8.54 -18.82 18.54
N TRP A 108 9.63 -18.12 18.90
CA TRP A 108 10.69 -17.78 17.96
C TRP A 108 11.35 -19.04 17.38
N ASN A 109 11.73 -20.00 18.25
CA ASN A 109 12.26 -21.29 17.81
C ASN A 109 11.25 -22.05 16.93
N ARG A 110 9.95 -21.91 17.22
CA ARG A 110 8.90 -22.48 16.37
C ARG A 110 8.88 -21.81 14.99
N LEU A 111 9.06 -20.49 14.90
CA LEU A 111 9.16 -19.77 13.62
C LEU A 111 10.31 -20.31 12.77
N LEU A 112 11.49 -20.46 13.38
CA LEU A 112 12.68 -21.02 12.73
C LEU A 112 12.43 -22.46 12.25
N THR A 113 11.84 -23.30 13.09
CA THR A 113 11.53 -24.69 12.76
C THR A 113 10.50 -24.80 11.62
N LEU A 114 9.49 -23.95 11.61
CA LEU A 114 8.51 -23.89 10.53
C LEU A 114 9.15 -23.51 9.19
N TYR A 115 10.06 -22.52 9.21
CA TYR A 115 10.81 -22.14 8.02
C TYR A 115 11.72 -23.27 7.54
N ASP A 116 12.45 -23.93 8.44
CA ASP A 116 13.35 -25.03 8.10
C ASP A 116 12.61 -26.25 7.53
N ALA A 117 11.38 -26.48 8.00
CA ALA A 117 10.50 -27.55 7.47
C ALA A 117 9.91 -27.20 6.10
N ASN A 118 9.54 -25.95 5.89
CA ASN A 118 9.02 -25.44 4.61
C ASN A 118 9.31 -23.96 4.46
N HIS A 119 10.20 -23.59 3.54
CA HIS A 119 10.60 -22.22 3.29
C HIS A 119 9.43 -21.32 2.86
N HIS A 120 8.33 -21.87 2.37
CA HIS A 120 7.14 -21.12 1.94
C HIS A 120 5.98 -21.18 2.94
N THR A 121 6.22 -21.65 4.16
CA THR A 121 5.17 -21.78 5.18
C THR A 121 4.40 -20.47 5.38
N LYS A 122 3.06 -20.57 5.49
CA LYS A 122 2.16 -19.45 5.82
C LYS A 122 1.71 -19.48 7.28
N GLN A 123 2.25 -20.41 8.08
CA GLN A 123 1.83 -20.59 9.45
C GLN A 123 2.25 -19.42 10.34
N TYR A 124 1.35 -19.03 11.23
CA TYR A 124 1.59 -18.00 12.24
C TYR A 124 2.12 -18.61 13.54
N ILE A 125 3.03 -17.90 14.17
CA ILE A 125 3.38 -18.07 15.59
C ILE A 125 2.64 -17.02 16.42
N VAL A 126 2.59 -17.24 17.75
CA VAL A 126 2.06 -16.25 18.69
C VAL A 126 3.19 -15.31 19.11
N ALA A 127 3.15 -14.05 18.70
CA ALA A 127 3.94 -13.04 19.37
C ALA A 127 3.19 -12.52 20.61
N LYS A 128 3.89 -12.29 21.69
CA LYS A 128 3.32 -11.85 22.96
C LYS A 128 2.64 -10.50 22.83
N GLN A 129 3.31 -9.58 22.13
CA GLN A 129 2.87 -8.20 22.04
C GLN A 129 3.40 -7.52 20.77
N ALA A 130 2.62 -6.62 20.22
CA ALA A 130 3.05 -5.56 19.32
C ALA A 130 2.79 -4.21 19.97
N THR A 131 3.80 -3.33 19.98
CA THR A 131 3.69 -1.95 20.43
C THR A 131 3.94 -1.04 19.23
N PHE A 132 2.96 -0.26 18.86
CA PHE A 132 3.02 0.74 17.79
C PHE A 132 3.10 2.12 18.39
N VAL A 133 4.09 2.92 17.99
CA VAL A 133 4.29 4.29 18.46
C VAL A 133 4.30 5.22 17.26
N LYS A 134 3.48 6.24 17.29
CA LYS A 134 3.43 7.30 16.28
C LYS A 134 2.99 8.62 16.95
N ASP A 135 3.64 9.73 16.64
CA ASP A 135 3.33 11.09 17.15
C ASP A 135 3.19 11.17 18.68
N GLY A 136 3.99 10.37 19.40
CA GLY A 136 3.93 10.27 20.86
C GLY A 136 2.80 9.38 21.41
N GLU A 137 1.87 8.95 20.55
CA GLU A 137 0.82 8.00 20.91
C GLU A 137 1.33 6.56 20.86
N THR A 138 0.91 5.74 21.82
CA THR A 138 1.32 4.33 21.93
C THR A 138 0.12 3.42 21.95
N THR A 139 0.06 2.48 21.02
CA THR A 139 -0.93 1.39 20.98
C THR A 139 -0.26 0.07 21.28
N VAL A 140 -0.79 -0.67 22.24
CA VAL A 140 -0.25 -1.98 22.66
C VAL A 140 -1.29 -3.07 22.40
N ILE A 141 -0.90 -4.10 21.66
CA ILE A 141 -1.76 -5.24 21.28
C ILE A 141 -1.07 -6.54 21.67
N ASP A 142 -1.73 -7.34 22.50
CA ASP A 142 -1.21 -8.62 22.97
C ASP A 142 -1.62 -9.80 22.06
N SER A 143 -0.88 -10.90 22.13
CA SER A 143 -1.27 -12.18 21.49
C SER A 143 -1.56 -12.06 20.00
N ILE A 144 -0.64 -11.46 19.26
CA ILE A 144 -0.74 -11.27 17.82
C ILE A 144 -0.17 -12.46 17.03
N GLY A 145 -0.62 -12.63 15.80
CA GLY A 145 -0.01 -13.55 14.84
C GLY A 145 1.18 -12.92 14.13
N LEU A 146 2.34 -13.58 14.17
CA LEU A 146 3.53 -13.22 13.41
C LEU A 146 3.91 -14.38 12.47
N ARG A 147 4.27 -14.11 11.23
CA ARG A 147 4.77 -15.12 10.28
C ARG A 147 5.78 -14.52 9.31
N LEU A 148 6.55 -15.37 8.67
CA LEU A 148 7.36 -14.97 7.52
C LEU A 148 6.50 -14.74 6.29
N LYS A 149 6.94 -13.81 5.43
CA LYS A 149 6.29 -13.43 4.18
C LYS A 149 7.35 -13.36 3.05
N GLY A 150 6.88 -13.17 1.83
CA GLY A 150 7.71 -13.08 0.63
C GLY A 150 7.70 -14.35 -0.21
N ASN A 151 8.27 -14.28 -1.39
CA ASN A 151 8.52 -15.41 -2.28
C ASN A 151 10.04 -15.57 -2.45
N THR A 152 10.66 -14.90 -3.40
CA THR A 152 12.13 -14.91 -3.61
C THR A 152 12.89 -14.19 -2.49
N SER A 153 12.25 -13.28 -1.78
CA SER A 153 12.78 -12.54 -0.62
C SER A 153 12.71 -13.30 0.70
N ARG A 154 12.10 -14.49 0.71
CA ARG A 154 11.92 -15.25 1.95
C ARG A 154 13.20 -15.96 2.33
N ARG A 155 13.63 -15.78 3.57
CA ARG A 155 14.78 -16.43 4.15
C ARG A 155 14.61 -16.67 5.65
N ARG A 156 15.55 -17.38 6.26
CA ARG A 156 15.56 -17.63 7.70
C ARG A 156 15.91 -16.32 8.43
N PRO A 157 15.12 -15.92 9.44
CA PRO A 157 15.36 -14.66 10.15
C PRO A 157 16.56 -14.71 11.09
N GLU A 158 17.10 -15.88 11.39
CA GLU A 158 18.23 -16.08 12.28
C GLU A 158 19.02 -17.35 11.93
N GLY A 159 20.35 -17.25 11.92
CA GLY A 159 21.29 -18.36 11.65
C GLY A 159 21.23 -18.88 10.21
N TRP A 160 22.07 -19.84 9.90
CA TRP A 160 22.22 -20.44 8.57
C TRP A 160 21.73 -21.89 8.55
N GLY A 161 20.50 -22.13 8.12
CA GLY A 161 19.97 -23.47 7.88
C GLY A 161 19.50 -24.21 9.13
N GLY A 162 18.94 -25.42 8.92
CA GLY A 162 18.29 -26.21 9.95
C GLY A 162 19.20 -26.56 11.13
N GLY A 163 18.61 -26.57 12.31
CA GLY A 163 19.28 -26.94 13.55
C GLY A 163 19.79 -25.77 14.41
N TRP A 164 19.79 -24.54 13.90
CA TRP A 164 20.07 -23.37 14.71
C TRP A 164 18.76 -22.87 15.34
N LEU A 165 18.68 -23.01 16.66
CA LEU A 165 17.60 -22.43 17.46
C LEU A 165 18.14 -21.17 18.14
N HIS A 166 17.26 -20.25 18.50
CA HIS A 166 17.62 -18.99 19.13
C HIS A 166 18.45 -19.22 20.39
N GLN A 167 19.61 -18.56 20.45
CA GLN A 167 20.50 -18.49 21.60
C GLN A 167 21.03 -17.07 21.70
N THR A 168 20.76 -16.40 22.80
CA THR A 168 21.10 -14.98 23.01
C THR A 168 22.55 -14.62 22.64
N ASP A 169 23.51 -15.47 23.02
CA ASP A 169 24.93 -15.23 22.76
C ASP A 169 25.38 -15.52 21.32
N ASN A 170 24.50 -16.15 20.52
CA ASN A 170 24.78 -16.58 19.15
C ASN A 170 23.70 -16.14 18.16
N ALA A 171 22.89 -15.15 18.51
CA ALA A 171 21.88 -14.61 17.59
C ALA A 171 22.57 -13.99 16.37
N ASP A 172 22.12 -14.41 15.19
CA ASP A 172 22.58 -13.95 13.87
C ASP A 172 21.34 -13.47 13.10
N TRP A 173 21.04 -12.18 13.26
CA TRP A 173 19.81 -11.58 12.76
C TRP A 173 19.90 -11.27 11.27
N HIS A 174 18.82 -11.58 10.53
CA HIS A 174 18.70 -11.29 9.12
C HIS A 174 17.41 -10.58 8.79
N HIS A 175 17.45 -9.63 7.87
CA HIS A 175 16.26 -9.01 7.33
C HIS A 175 15.36 -10.05 6.65
N VAL A 176 14.07 -10.00 6.93
CA VAL A 176 13.04 -10.82 6.29
C VAL A 176 11.73 -10.03 6.21
N HIS A 177 10.86 -10.40 5.28
CA HIS A 177 9.50 -9.86 5.30
C HIS A 177 8.66 -10.55 6.36
N PHE A 178 7.87 -9.77 7.09
CA PHE A 178 6.93 -10.27 8.08
C PHE A 178 5.48 -10.01 7.67
N GLY A 179 4.60 -10.92 8.04
CA GLY A 179 3.16 -10.73 8.02
C GLY A 179 2.62 -10.73 9.44
N ILE A 180 1.94 -9.67 9.81
CA ILE A 180 1.34 -9.49 11.13
C ILE A 180 -0.18 -9.59 11.00
N ASN A 181 -0.81 -10.33 11.90
CA ASN A 181 -2.26 -10.38 12.05
C ASN A 181 -2.62 -10.15 13.51
N LEU A 182 -2.99 -8.93 13.82
CA LEU A 182 -3.33 -8.49 15.18
C LEU A 182 -4.49 -9.29 15.76
N ARG A 183 -5.42 -9.76 14.92
CA ARG A 183 -6.60 -10.52 15.31
C ARG A 183 -6.51 -12.02 15.02
N LYS A 184 -5.31 -12.59 14.84
CA LYS A 184 -5.19 -14.04 14.55
C LYS A 184 -5.74 -14.89 15.68
N TYR A 185 -5.43 -14.55 16.91
CA TYR A 185 -5.75 -15.32 18.11
C TYR A 185 -6.85 -14.67 18.98
N VAL A 186 -6.92 -13.37 19.02
CA VAL A 186 -7.96 -12.61 19.71
C VAL A 186 -8.86 -11.95 18.68
N LYS A 187 -10.18 -12.21 18.73
CA LYS A 187 -11.15 -11.77 17.71
C LYS A 187 -11.92 -10.51 18.11
N ASP A 188 -11.42 -9.77 19.07
CA ASP A 188 -12.00 -8.50 19.51
C ASP A 188 -11.85 -7.42 18.42
N ASP A 189 -12.87 -6.57 18.24
CA ASP A 189 -12.85 -5.50 17.26
C ASP A 189 -11.88 -4.37 17.64
N GLU A 190 -11.61 -4.19 18.93
CA GLU A 190 -10.65 -3.24 19.45
C GLU A 190 -9.20 -3.74 19.39
N HIS A 191 -8.98 -5.04 19.07
CA HIS A 191 -7.66 -5.65 18.93
C HIS A 191 -7.01 -5.27 17.60
N THR A 192 -6.79 -3.97 17.43
CA THR A 192 -6.32 -3.32 16.19
C THR A 192 -5.45 -2.10 16.54
N ILE A 193 -4.61 -1.67 15.60
CA ILE A 193 -3.95 -0.38 15.65
C ILE A 193 -4.82 0.59 14.85
N GLN A 194 -5.58 1.44 15.53
CA GLN A 194 -6.48 2.44 14.90
C GLN A 194 -7.38 1.82 13.80
N GLY A 195 -7.93 0.60 14.05
CA GLY A 195 -8.74 -0.13 13.09
C GLY A 195 -7.96 -1.02 12.11
N VAL A 196 -6.65 -0.89 12.02
CA VAL A 196 -5.79 -1.77 11.20
C VAL A 196 -5.69 -3.14 11.87
N ARG A 197 -5.98 -4.20 11.12
CA ARG A 197 -6.02 -5.59 11.60
C ARG A 197 -4.83 -6.42 11.19
N LYS A 198 -4.20 -6.06 10.08
CA LYS A 198 -3.04 -6.76 9.52
C LYS A 198 -2.07 -5.76 8.93
N LEU A 199 -0.79 -6.11 9.00
CA LEU A 199 0.31 -5.37 8.41
C LEU A 199 1.20 -6.33 7.63
N HIS A 200 1.70 -5.88 6.49
CA HIS A 200 2.83 -6.51 5.83
C HIS A 200 4.06 -5.62 6.01
N LEU A 201 5.13 -6.19 6.51
CA LEU A 201 6.42 -5.52 6.65
C LEU A 201 7.35 -6.06 5.58
N LYS A 202 7.82 -5.18 4.70
CA LYS A 202 8.78 -5.50 3.64
C LYS A 202 10.10 -4.78 3.94
N TRP A 203 11.19 -5.51 3.96
CA TRP A 203 12.52 -4.88 3.92
C TRP A 203 12.94 -4.65 2.47
N PHE A 204 13.83 -3.73 2.24
CA PHE A 204 14.21 -3.25 0.91
C PHE A 204 15.26 -4.17 0.25
N LYS A 205 14.93 -5.47 0.12
CA LYS A 205 15.86 -6.51 -0.34
C LYS A 205 16.54 -6.19 -1.66
N ASP A 206 15.79 -5.73 -2.63
CA ASP A 206 16.25 -5.47 -3.98
C ASP A 206 16.18 -3.98 -4.35
N ASP A 207 15.79 -3.11 -3.40
CA ASP A 207 15.69 -1.67 -3.60
C ASP A 207 16.75 -0.88 -2.82
N PRO A 208 17.90 -0.57 -3.43
CA PRO A 208 18.93 0.24 -2.78
C PRO A 208 18.52 1.70 -2.55
N MET A 209 17.47 2.18 -3.22
CA MET A 209 16.89 3.50 -2.98
C MET A 209 15.99 3.54 -1.75
N MET A 210 15.50 2.40 -1.26
CA MET A 210 14.56 2.28 -0.15
C MET A 210 13.30 3.15 -0.31
N VAL A 211 12.81 3.33 -1.55
CA VAL A 211 11.74 4.29 -1.85
C VAL A 211 10.80 3.85 -2.98
N ARG A 212 11.18 2.85 -3.81
CA ARG A 212 10.45 2.58 -5.06
C ARG A 212 8.98 2.26 -4.85
N GLU A 213 8.69 1.30 -4.00
CA GLU A 213 7.31 0.88 -3.80
C GLU A 213 6.48 1.95 -3.09
N VAL A 214 7.02 2.57 -2.03
CA VAL A 214 6.40 3.70 -1.33
C VAL A 214 6.08 4.85 -2.29
N TYR A 215 7.03 5.20 -3.15
CA TYR A 215 6.84 6.26 -4.15
C TYR A 215 5.77 5.90 -5.19
N CYS A 216 5.74 4.64 -5.64
CA CYS A 216 4.72 4.18 -6.57
C CYS A 216 3.31 4.28 -5.96
N TYR A 217 3.12 3.84 -4.71
CA TYR A 217 1.82 3.94 -4.05
C TYR A 217 1.41 5.39 -3.77
N ASP A 218 2.35 6.29 -3.44
CA ASP A 218 2.07 7.73 -3.36
C ASP A 218 1.56 8.28 -4.69
N LEU A 219 2.18 7.91 -5.81
CA LEU A 219 1.74 8.32 -7.14
C LEU A 219 0.37 7.77 -7.53
N PHE A 220 0.08 6.51 -7.20
CA PHE A 220 -1.25 5.94 -7.41
C PHE A 220 -2.32 6.77 -6.70
N ARG A 221 -2.12 7.11 -5.42
CA ARG A 221 -3.05 7.95 -4.65
C ARG A 221 -3.22 9.33 -5.27
N ARG A 222 -2.12 10.01 -5.59
CA ARG A 222 -2.14 11.35 -6.20
C ARG A 222 -2.84 11.38 -7.56
N PHE A 223 -2.76 10.30 -8.31
CA PHE A 223 -3.44 10.19 -9.60
C PHE A 223 -4.89 9.69 -9.49
N GLY A 224 -5.39 9.45 -8.28
CA GLY A 224 -6.75 9.00 -8.00
C GLY A 224 -6.99 7.52 -8.30
N ILE A 225 -5.94 6.69 -8.26
CA ILE A 225 -6.03 5.23 -8.39
C ILE A 225 -6.27 4.65 -6.98
N TRP A 226 -7.48 4.79 -6.51
CA TRP A 226 -7.91 4.41 -5.17
C TRP A 226 -7.92 2.89 -4.93
N THR A 227 -7.74 2.06 -5.97
CA THR A 227 -7.59 0.61 -5.85
C THR A 227 -6.20 0.20 -5.38
N ALA A 228 -5.23 1.09 -5.33
CA ALA A 228 -3.93 0.81 -4.75
C ALA A 228 -4.01 0.65 -3.22
N ALA A 229 -3.10 -0.14 -2.64
CA ALA A 229 -2.97 -0.29 -1.21
C ALA A 229 -2.39 0.99 -0.58
N ASP A 230 -2.65 1.18 0.72
CA ASP A 230 -1.92 2.18 1.51
C ASP A 230 -0.61 1.59 2.03
N ASP A 231 0.39 2.43 2.16
CA ASP A 231 1.71 2.07 2.65
C ASP A 231 2.37 3.24 3.40
N THR A 232 3.41 2.94 4.16
CA THR A 232 4.26 3.92 4.84
C THR A 232 5.56 3.24 5.29
N TYR A 233 6.48 4.02 5.86
CA TYR A 233 7.64 3.47 6.53
C TYR A 233 7.35 3.17 8.00
N CYS A 234 8.12 2.26 8.60
CA CYS A 234 8.23 2.11 10.05
C CYS A 234 9.63 1.66 10.45
N ARG A 235 10.01 1.92 11.70
CA ARG A 235 11.18 1.31 12.34
C ARG A 235 10.75 0.04 13.06
N LEU A 236 11.48 -1.06 12.90
CA LEU A 236 11.12 -2.38 13.45
C LEU A 236 12.11 -2.85 14.49
N TRP A 237 11.60 -3.26 15.65
CA TRP A 237 12.32 -4.00 16.67
C TRP A 237 11.68 -5.36 16.92
N ILE A 238 12.51 -6.37 17.11
CA ILE A 238 12.07 -7.69 17.58
C ILE A 238 12.82 -8.05 18.85
N HIS A 239 12.06 -8.33 19.91
CA HIS A 239 12.56 -8.77 21.18
C HIS A 239 12.16 -10.23 21.43
N VAL A 240 13.14 -11.13 21.36
CA VAL A 240 12.96 -12.48 21.90
C VAL A 240 13.20 -12.39 23.40
N ASP A 241 12.26 -12.87 24.22
CA ASP A 241 12.15 -12.53 25.64
C ASP A 241 13.28 -13.06 26.56
N CYS A 242 14.26 -13.78 26.01
CA CYS A 242 15.48 -14.15 26.72
C CYS A 242 16.64 -13.18 26.43
N ASP A 243 16.52 -12.31 25.44
CA ASP A 243 17.55 -11.36 25.07
C ASP A 243 17.56 -10.18 26.03
N LYS A 244 18.74 -9.64 26.26
CA LYS A 244 18.92 -8.49 27.13
C LYS A 244 18.25 -7.24 26.56
N GLU A 245 18.38 -7.04 25.25
CA GLU A 245 17.88 -5.89 24.50
C GLU A 245 17.15 -6.38 23.25
N PRO A 246 16.15 -5.65 22.73
CA PRO A 246 15.54 -5.93 21.45
C PRO A 246 16.55 -5.78 20.31
N ALA A 247 16.46 -6.63 19.29
CA ALA A 247 17.20 -6.45 18.04
C ALA A 247 16.51 -5.38 17.18
N TYR A 248 17.25 -4.37 16.76
CA TYR A 248 16.78 -3.35 15.84
C TYR A 248 16.94 -3.83 14.39
N TYR A 249 15.83 -4.00 13.70
CA TYR A 249 15.79 -4.46 12.31
C TYR A 249 15.91 -3.33 11.29
N GLY A 250 15.93 -2.07 11.72
CA GLY A 250 16.03 -0.92 10.83
C GLY A 250 14.69 -0.45 10.28
N VAL A 251 14.75 0.20 9.13
CA VAL A 251 13.59 0.75 8.43
C VAL A 251 12.93 -0.32 7.56
N TYR A 252 11.62 -0.40 7.64
CA TYR A 252 10.77 -1.28 6.85
C TYR A 252 9.69 -0.47 6.14
N GLU A 253 9.28 -0.94 4.99
CA GLU A 253 8.01 -0.58 4.39
C GLU A 253 6.89 -1.33 5.11
N MET A 254 5.86 -0.62 5.54
CA MET A 254 4.66 -1.14 6.16
C MET A 254 3.50 -0.94 5.18
N ILE A 255 2.98 -2.04 4.64
CA ILE A 255 1.98 -2.00 3.56
C ILE A 255 0.66 -2.66 3.97
N GLU A 256 -0.45 -2.09 3.51
CA GLU A 256 -1.80 -2.63 3.68
C GLU A 256 -1.96 -3.95 2.92
N PRO A 257 -2.33 -5.06 3.59
CA PRO A 257 -2.66 -6.29 2.89
C PRO A 257 -3.95 -6.17 2.08
N VAL A 258 -3.92 -6.58 0.81
CA VAL A 258 -5.11 -6.65 -0.04
C VAL A 258 -5.92 -7.88 0.36
N ASP A 259 -6.89 -7.69 1.26
CA ASP A 259 -7.75 -8.73 1.82
C ASP A 259 -9.19 -8.23 2.08
N GLU A 260 -9.96 -8.95 2.86
CA GLU A 260 -11.34 -8.58 3.22
C GLU A 260 -11.42 -7.18 3.90
N ASN A 261 -10.41 -6.77 4.67
CA ASN A 261 -10.41 -5.46 5.33
C ASN A 261 -10.14 -4.33 4.34
N PHE A 262 -9.23 -4.54 3.40
CA PHE A 262 -9.01 -3.65 2.27
C PHE A 262 -10.32 -3.36 1.51
N LEU A 263 -11.09 -4.41 1.21
CA LEU A 263 -12.40 -4.27 0.55
C LEU A 263 -13.42 -3.54 1.43
N LYS A 264 -13.45 -3.85 2.74
CA LYS A 264 -14.39 -3.22 3.68
C LYS A 264 -14.17 -1.71 3.84
N ARG A 265 -12.93 -1.26 3.76
CA ARG A 265 -12.61 0.18 3.80
C ARG A 265 -13.09 0.92 2.57
N ARG A 266 -13.10 0.26 1.42
CA ARG A 266 -13.47 0.81 0.11
C ARG A 266 -14.86 0.32 -0.35
N LYS A 267 -15.78 0.04 0.59
CA LYS A 267 -17.12 -0.52 0.27
C LYS A 267 -18.19 0.51 -0.04
N ASP A 268 -17.90 1.80 0.10
CA ASP A 268 -18.83 2.89 -0.20
C ASP A 268 -19.06 3.02 -1.71
N GLU A 269 -20.08 3.84 -2.07
CA GLU A 269 -20.54 4.00 -3.46
C GLU A 269 -19.49 4.66 -4.37
N ALA A 270 -18.57 5.47 -3.80
CA ALA A 270 -17.51 6.12 -4.57
C ALA A 270 -16.38 5.13 -4.96
N HIS A 271 -16.34 3.96 -4.34
CA HIS A 271 -15.31 2.95 -4.53
C HIS A 271 -15.91 1.63 -5.03
N PHE A 272 -15.75 0.52 -4.28
CA PHE A 272 -16.27 -0.78 -4.73
C PHE A 272 -17.80 -0.94 -4.64
N GLY A 273 -18.48 -0.11 -3.86
CA GLY A 273 -19.90 -0.25 -3.53
C GLY A 273 -20.21 -1.41 -2.58
N THR A 274 -19.32 -2.38 -2.44
CA THR A 274 -19.51 -3.59 -1.62
C THR A 274 -18.18 -4.25 -1.28
N ALA A 275 -18.15 -5.04 -0.21
CA ALA A 275 -17.01 -5.89 0.18
C ALA A 275 -17.34 -7.39 0.15
N LYS A 276 -18.46 -7.77 -0.52
CA LYS A 276 -18.98 -9.16 -0.45
C LYS A 276 -18.55 -10.04 -1.63
N GLY A 277 -17.83 -9.48 -2.57
CA GLY A 277 -17.45 -10.14 -3.81
C GLY A 277 -16.25 -11.08 -3.71
N ASN A 278 -15.80 -11.56 -4.84
CA ASN A 278 -14.70 -12.50 -4.99
C ASN A 278 -13.39 -11.77 -5.25
N LEU A 279 -12.43 -11.89 -4.34
CA LEU A 279 -11.08 -11.34 -4.47
C LEU A 279 -10.11 -12.46 -4.85
N TRP A 280 -9.44 -12.30 -5.98
CA TRP A 280 -8.43 -13.23 -6.48
C TRP A 280 -7.04 -12.60 -6.42
N LYS A 281 -6.09 -13.28 -5.79
CA LYS A 281 -4.67 -12.97 -5.91
C LYS A 281 -4.12 -13.68 -7.15
N CYS A 282 -3.47 -12.92 -8.02
CA CYS A 282 -2.95 -13.37 -9.31
C CYS A 282 -1.43 -13.23 -9.31
N LYS A 283 -0.70 -14.33 -9.56
CA LYS A 283 0.76 -14.36 -9.48
C LYS A 283 1.37 -15.39 -10.42
N TYR A 284 2.63 -15.16 -10.81
CA TYR A 284 3.41 -16.13 -11.57
C TYR A 284 3.89 -17.26 -10.64
N VAL A 285 3.35 -18.45 -10.79
CA VAL A 285 3.77 -19.64 -10.03
C VAL A 285 3.93 -20.84 -10.98
N ASN A 286 2.81 -21.39 -11.43
CA ASN A 286 2.77 -22.51 -12.39
C ASN A 286 2.53 -22.01 -13.83
N GLY A 287 2.94 -20.78 -14.10
CA GLY A 287 2.74 -20.02 -15.32
C GLY A 287 2.22 -18.61 -15.03
N MET A 288 2.11 -17.80 -16.07
CA MET A 288 1.61 -16.44 -15.99
C MET A 288 0.13 -16.40 -15.62
N ALA A 289 -0.25 -15.49 -14.72
CA ALA A 289 -1.65 -15.12 -14.49
C ALA A 289 -2.11 -14.13 -15.59
N ASN A 290 -2.13 -14.56 -16.85
CA ASN A 290 -2.35 -13.70 -18.02
C ASN A 290 -3.82 -13.64 -18.49
N LEU A 291 -4.75 -14.31 -17.79
CA LEU A 291 -6.18 -14.39 -18.12
C LEU A 291 -6.49 -14.97 -19.52
N ALA A 292 -5.55 -15.68 -20.14
CA ALA A 292 -5.68 -16.14 -21.51
C ALA A 292 -6.46 -17.43 -21.66
N ASN A 293 -6.23 -18.41 -20.79
CA ASN A 293 -6.84 -19.74 -20.93
C ASN A 293 -7.42 -20.26 -19.61
N PRO A 294 -8.73 -20.20 -19.43
CA PRO A 294 -9.39 -20.65 -18.20
C PRO A 294 -9.32 -22.17 -17.98
N TYR A 295 -9.18 -22.97 -19.01
CA TYR A 295 -9.23 -24.43 -18.90
C TYR A 295 -7.94 -25.07 -18.37
N ASN A 296 -6.82 -24.36 -18.56
CA ASN A 296 -5.50 -24.79 -18.10
C ASN A 296 -4.98 -23.91 -16.94
N ALA A 297 -5.81 -23.01 -16.42
CA ALA A 297 -5.41 -22.14 -15.32
C ALA A 297 -5.38 -22.89 -14.00
N ASP A 298 -4.38 -22.58 -13.20
CA ASP A 298 -4.16 -23.14 -11.87
C ASP A 298 -4.93 -22.33 -10.83
N TYR A 299 -6.10 -22.83 -10.42
CA TYR A 299 -7.01 -22.19 -9.49
C TYR A 299 -6.99 -22.87 -8.13
N TRP A 300 -6.93 -22.06 -7.06
CA TRP A 300 -7.11 -22.52 -5.71
C TRP A 300 -7.74 -21.43 -4.83
N TYR A 301 -7.97 -21.75 -3.58
CA TYR A 301 -8.43 -20.80 -2.57
C TYR A 301 -7.44 -20.71 -1.42
N ASP A 302 -7.45 -19.61 -0.67
CA ASP A 302 -6.61 -19.42 0.51
C ASP A 302 -7.20 -20.23 1.67
N ASP A 303 -6.56 -21.34 2.00
CA ASP A 303 -6.95 -22.28 3.04
C ASP A 303 -5.91 -22.39 4.17
N ASP A 304 -5.04 -21.40 4.29
CA ASP A 304 -3.86 -21.41 5.17
C ASP A 304 -2.84 -22.54 4.83
N SER A 305 -3.04 -23.30 3.74
CA SER A 305 -2.02 -24.24 3.25
C SER A 305 -0.79 -23.51 2.71
N ASP A 306 0.33 -24.23 2.70
CA ASP A 306 1.60 -23.68 2.20
C ASP A 306 1.72 -23.74 0.66
N GLU A 307 0.66 -24.20 -0.03
CA GLU A 307 0.62 -24.32 -1.47
C GLU A 307 0.51 -22.96 -2.16
N ASN A 308 1.16 -22.87 -3.31
CA ASN A 308 1.16 -21.68 -4.15
C ASN A 308 0.49 -21.98 -5.49
N HIS A 309 -0.50 -21.16 -5.85
CA HIS A 309 -1.28 -21.28 -7.08
C HIS A 309 -1.32 -19.97 -7.85
N THR A 310 -1.50 -20.06 -9.18
CA THR A 310 -1.52 -18.89 -10.07
C THR A 310 -2.69 -17.96 -9.77
N TYR A 311 -3.89 -18.52 -9.56
CA TYR A 311 -5.08 -17.76 -9.17
C TYR A 311 -5.58 -18.28 -7.82
N THR A 312 -5.44 -17.50 -6.76
CA THR A 312 -5.82 -17.88 -5.40
C THR A 312 -6.95 -17.01 -4.88
N LEU A 313 -8.13 -17.60 -4.65
CA LEU A 313 -9.28 -16.92 -4.09
C LEU A 313 -9.04 -16.55 -2.61
N GLN A 314 -9.17 -15.28 -2.27
CA GLN A 314 -8.89 -14.73 -0.94
C GLN A 314 -10.15 -14.53 -0.08
N THR A 315 -11.31 -14.35 -0.73
CA THR A 315 -12.62 -14.17 -0.07
C THR A 315 -13.60 -15.20 -0.58
N ASN A 316 -14.69 -15.44 0.15
CA ASN A 316 -15.74 -16.41 -0.25
C ASN A 316 -15.22 -17.83 -0.53
N THR A 317 -14.14 -18.25 0.13
CA THR A 317 -13.45 -19.53 -0.13
C THR A 317 -14.38 -20.75 -0.02
N LYS A 318 -15.45 -20.65 0.78
CA LYS A 318 -16.50 -21.70 0.89
C LYS A 318 -17.34 -21.87 -0.38
N ARG A 319 -17.28 -20.92 -1.31
CA ARG A 319 -17.98 -20.93 -2.59
C ARG A 319 -17.00 -20.93 -3.77
N PHE A 320 -15.89 -21.62 -3.59
CA PHE A 320 -14.78 -21.65 -4.56
C PHE A 320 -15.23 -22.03 -5.97
N ASP A 321 -16.06 -23.04 -6.13
CA ASP A 321 -16.53 -23.48 -7.46
C ASP A 321 -17.31 -22.38 -8.19
N ASN A 322 -18.10 -21.61 -7.46
CA ASN A 322 -18.86 -20.47 -8.02
C ASN A 322 -17.93 -19.33 -8.43
N ALA A 323 -16.97 -18.98 -7.57
CA ALA A 323 -15.97 -17.96 -7.86
C ALA A 323 -15.08 -18.36 -9.06
N LYS A 324 -14.68 -19.64 -9.13
CA LYS A 324 -13.95 -20.20 -10.26
C LYS A 324 -14.76 -20.13 -11.56
N ALA A 325 -16.06 -20.46 -11.52
CA ALA A 325 -16.94 -20.35 -12.67
C ALA A 325 -17.04 -18.90 -13.17
N GLN A 326 -17.13 -17.93 -12.25
CA GLN A 326 -17.17 -16.49 -12.57
C GLN A 326 -15.87 -16.03 -13.26
N LEU A 327 -14.71 -16.34 -12.71
CA LEU A 327 -13.42 -16.00 -13.31
C LEU A 327 -13.21 -16.70 -14.66
N THR A 328 -13.66 -17.97 -14.78
CA THR A 328 -13.64 -18.70 -16.05
C THR A 328 -14.51 -18.03 -17.12
N ASP A 329 -15.75 -17.65 -16.79
CA ASP A 329 -16.65 -16.93 -17.70
C ASP A 329 -16.08 -15.57 -18.11
N PHE A 330 -15.49 -14.83 -17.16
CA PHE A 330 -14.78 -13.58 -17.44
C PHE A 330 -13.66 -13.78 -18.48
N MET A 331 -12.79 -14.78 -18.27
CA MET A 331 -11.71 -15.09 -19.22
C MET A 331 -12.25 -15.50 -20.61
N LEU A 332 -13.33 -16.29 -20.66
CA LEU A 332 -13.95 -16.67 -21.92
C LEU A 332 -14.50 -15.47 -22.69
N LYS A 333 -15.17 -14.55 -22.00
CA LYS A 333 -15.67 -13.31 -22.58
C LYS A 333 -14.54 -12.39 -23.03
N LEU A 334 -13.50 -12.24 -22.19
CA LEU A 334 -12.33 -11.44 -22.49
C LEU A 334 -11.65 -11.91 -23.79
N ASN A 335 -11.50 -13.21 -23.98
CA ASN A 335 -10.76 -13.77 -25.10
C ASN A 335 -11.62 -14.07 -26.34
N GLY A 336 -12.92 -14.27 -26.18
CA GLY A 336 -13.82 -14.79 -27.22
C GLY A 336 -14.78 -13.78 -27.84
N LYS A 337 -15.06 -12.64 -27.21
CA LYS A 337 -15.96 -11.63 -27.78
C LYS A 337 -15.33 -10.95 -29.00
N GLY A 338 -16.13 -10.69 -30.05
CA GLY A 338 -15.74 -9.79 -31.14
C GLY A 338 -15.60 -8.34 -30.63
N ASP A 339 -14.92 -7.48 -31.38
CA ASP A 339 -14.48 -6.17 -30.90
C ASP A 339 -15.63 -5.26 -30.44
N GLU A 340 -16.67 -5.08 -31.22
CA GLU A 340 -17.84 -4.26 -30.82
C GLU A 340 -18.49 -4.81 -29.56
N SER A 341 -18.72 -6.12 -29.47
CA SER A 341 -19.31 -6.76 -28.29
C SER A 341 -18.39 -6.78 -27.08
N PHE A 342 -17.09 -6.74 -27.29
CA PHE A 342 -16.10 -6.56 -26.23
C PHE A 342 -16.13 -5.13 -25.70
N TYR A 343 -16.15 -4.13 -26.58
CA TYR A 343 -16.18 -2.73 -26.21
C TYR A 343 -17.40 -2.42 -25.32
N GLN A 344 -18.59 -2.88 -25.71
CA GLN A 344 -19.79 -2.73 -24.90
C GLN A 344 -19.67 -3.44 -23.55
N TRP A 345 -19.29 -4.72 -23.54
CA TRP A 345 -19.18 -5.54 -22.35
C TRP A 345 -18.16 -4.99 -21.37
N ILE A 346 -16.99 -4.54 -21.81
CA ILE A 346 -15.96 -4.05 -20.90
C ILE A 346 -16.41 -2.78 -20.15
N HIS A 347 -17.19 -1.91 -20.79
CA HIS A 347 -17.78 -0.73 -20.15
C HIS A 347 -18.93 -1.10 -19.19
N GLU A 348 -19.60 -2.24 -19.42
CA GLU A 348 -20.61 -2.74 -18.48
C GLU A 348 -20.00 -3.28 -17.19
N VAL A 349 -18.85 -3.98 -17.28
CA VAL A 349 -18.28 -4.74 -16.15
C VAL A 349 -17.07 -4.08 -15.50
N CYS A 350 -16.54 -2.98 -16.04
CA CYS A 350 -15.35 -2.31 -15.58
C CYS A 350 -15.50 -0.79 -15.56
N ASP A 351 -14.87 -0.14 -14.62
CA ASP A 351 -14.47 1.26 -14.75
C ASP A 351 -13.25 1.32 -15.67
N VAL A 352 -13.51 1.52 -16.97
CA VAL A 352 -12.48 1.53 -18.00
C VAL A 352 -11.52 2.70 -17.81
N ASP A 353 -12.00 3.82 -17.27
CA ASP A 353 -11.18 5.00 -17.00
C ASP A 353 -10.15 4.73 -15.91
N LEU A 354 -10.58 4.17 -14.79
CA LEU A 354 -9.71 3.75 -13.70
C LEU A 354 -8.71 2.68 -14.15
N LEU A 355 -9.13 1.72 -14.98
CA LEU A 355 -8.25 0.68 -15.52
C LEU A 355 -7.17 1.28 -16.44
N LEU A 356 -7.53 2.22 -17.32
CA LEU A 356 -6.57 2.93 -18.18
C LEU A 356 -5.61 3.81 -17.39
N LYS A 357 -6.07 4.49 -16.33
CA LYS A 357 -5.21 5.24 -15.41
C LYS A 357 -4.21 4.33 -14.71
N THR A 358 -4.68 3.18 -14.20
CA THR A 358 -3.81 2.18 -13.55
C THR A 358 -2.76 1.67 -14.52
N TYR A 359 -3.15 1.36 -15.75
CA TYR A 359 -2.22 0.93 -16.79
C TYR A 359 -1.21 2.04 -17.14
N ALA A 360 -1.67 3.25 -17.37
CA ALA A 360 -0.80 4.38 -17.71
C ALA A 360 0.21 4.65 -16.59
N MET A 361 -0.20 4.61 -15.32
CA MET A 361 0.71 4.78 -14.19
C MET A 361 1.71 3.63 -14.11
N SER A 362 1.30 2.36 -14.24
CA SER A 362 2.21 1.21 -14.24
C SER A 362 3.29 1.32 -15.32
N VAL A 363 2.91 1.72 -16.52
CA VAL A 363 3.84 1.91 -17.64
C VAL A 363 4.76 3.11 -17.42
N ALA A 364 4.21 4.24 -16.93
CA ALA A 364 5.00 5.42 -16.60
C ALA A 364 6.03 5.14 -15.48
N LEU A 365 5.71 4.26 -14.54
CA LEU A 365 6.63 3.78 -13.51
C LEU A 365 7.66 2.75 -14.04
N GLY A 366 7.52 2.28 -15.26
CA GLY A 366 8.39 1.25 -15.82
C GLY A 366 8.18 -0.13 -15.19
N GLN A 367 6.99 -0.43 -14.69
CA GLN A 367 6.68 -1.72 -14.08
C GLN A 367 6.71 -2.85 -15.10
N TRP A 368 7.54 -3.86 -14.85
CA TRP A 368 7.68 -5.01 -15.74
C TRP A 368 7.20 -6.33 -15.12
N ASP A 369 7.02 -6.38 -13.80
CA ASP A 369 6.62 -7.60 -13.08
C ASP A 369 5.16 -7.54 -12.61
N ASP A 370 4.28 -7.06 -13.48
CA ASP A 370 2.84 -6.96 -13.24
C ASP A 370 2.02 -7.80 -14.24
N TYR A 371 0.72 -7.55 -14.30
CA TYR A 371 -0.19 -8.19 -15.26
C TYR A 371 0.26 -7.99 -16.71
N TRP A 372 0.69 -6.74 -17.06
CA TRP A 372 0.89 -6.32 -18.45
C TRP A 372 2.01 -7.05 -19.15
N ASN A 373 3.07 -7.39 -18.42
CA ASN A 373 4.29 -7.96 -18.97
C ASN A 373 4.53 -9.40 -18.49
N ASN A 374 4.47 -9.66 -17.19
CA ASN A 374 4.86 -10.96 -16.62
C ASN A 374 3.66 -11.80 -16.12
N GLY A 375 2.43 -11.26 -16.17
CA GLY A 375 1.24 -11.93 -15.62
C GLY A 375 1.40 -12.26 -14.15
N ASN A 376 1.83 -11.28 -13.35
CA ASN A 376 2.19 -11.39 -11.96
C ASN A 376 1.65 -10.21 -11.12
N ASN A 377 1.75 -10.29 -9.81
CA ASN A 377 1.64 -9.17 -8.87
C ASN A 377 0.41 -8.27 -9.03
N TYR A 378 -0.77 -8.85 -9.09
CA TYR A 378 -2.02 -8.10 -9.08
C TYR A 378 -3.15 -8.87 -8.39
N TYR A 379 -4.24 -8.16 -8.08
CA TYR A 379 -5.48 -8.80 -7.66
C TYR A 379 -6.60 -8.43 -8.61
N LEU A 380 -7.60 -9.32 -8.70
CA LEU A 380 -8.89 -9.04 -9.33
C LEU A 380 -9.99 -9.12 -8.27
N TYR A 381 -10.79 -8.08 -8.20
CA TYR A 381 -11.97 -8.06 -7.35
C TYR A 381 -13.24 -7.98 -8.19
N PHE A 382 -14.12 -8.97 -8.03
CA PHE A 382 -15.46 -8.99 -8.60
C PHE A 382 -16.45 -8.61 -7.50
N THR A 383 -17.24 -7.57 -7.69
CA THR A 383 -18.07 -6.97 -6.63
C THR A 383 -19.18 -7.86 -6.08
N THR A 384 -19.59 -8.89 -6.85
CA THR A 384 -20.60 -9.85 -6.43
C THR A 384 -20.12 -11.29 -6.66
N GLU A 385 -20.87 -12.25 -6.12
CA GLU A 385 -20.69 -13.67 -6.41
C GLU A 385 -21.47 -14.13 -7.65
N ASP A 386 -22.22 -13.22 -8.28
CA ASP A 386 -23.02 -13.53 -9.48
C ASP A 386 -22.12 -13.72 -10.69
N LEU A 387 -22.50 -14.64 -11.58
CA LEU A 387 -21.73 -14.94 -12.78
C LEU A 387 -21.84 -13.85 -13.85
N TYR A 388 -22.87 -13.02 -13.81
CA TYR A 388 -23.22 -12.10 -14.91
C TYR A 388 -23.41 -10.65 -14.47
N ASP A 389 -23.74 -10.41 -13.22
CA ASP A 389 -23.98 -9.08 -12.66
C ASP A 389 -22.89 -8.69 -11.67
N TYR A 390 -21.76 -8.23 -12.19
CA TYR A 390 -20.61 -7.78 -11.41
C TYR A 390 -19.93 -6.58 -12.07
N LYS A 391 -19.21 -5.82 -11.26
CA LYS A 391 -18.08 -5.00 -11.70
C LYS A 391 -16.80 -5.70 -11.32
N PHE A 392 -15.76 -5.61 -12.14
CA PHE A 392 -14.43 -6.05 -11.72
C PHE A 392 -13.48 -4.87 -11.63
N TYR A 393 -12.51 -5.01 -10.73
CA TYR A 393 -11.43 -4.06 -10.52
C TYR A 393 -10.08 -4.79 -10.52
N LEU A 394 -9.10 -4.18 -11.19
CA LEU A 394 -7.72 -4.59 -11.08
C LEU A 394 -7.08 -3.78 -9.95
N ILE A 395 -6.42 -4.47 -9.02
CA ILE A 395 -5.74 -3.88 -7.87
C ILE A 395 -4.25 -4.08 -8.07
N PRO A 396 -3.46 -2.99 -8.23
CA PRO A 396 -2.01 -3.07 -8.39
C PRO A 396 -1.34 -3.55 -7.11
N TYR A 397 -0.23 -4.31 -7.24
CA TYR A 397 0.48 -4.87 -6.10
C TYR A 397 1.94 -5.14 -6.42
N ASP A 398 2.87 -4.95 -5.44
CA ASP A 398 4.29 -5.30 -5.51
C ASP A 398 5.06 -4.49 -6.56
N TYR A 399 5.31 -3.20 -6.27
CA TYR A 399 5.92 -2.23 -7.19
C TYR A 399 7.40 -1.95 -6.89
N ASP A 400 8.11 -2.88 -6.27
CA ASP A 400 9.54 -2.76 -5.94
C ASP A 400 10.46 -2.81 -7.17
N ASN A 401 10.03 -3.44 -8.27
CA ASN A 401 10.80 -3.60 -9.51
C ASN A 401 10.46 -2.57 -10.58
N THR A 402 10.54 -1.29 -10.24
CA THR A 402 10.12 -0.15 -11.08
C THR A 402 11.23 0.89 -11.26
N LEU A 403 10.91 2.01 -11.86
CA LEU A 403 11.71 3.24 -11.89
C LEU A 403 13.14 3.00 -12.41
N GLY A 404 13.23 2.41 -13.60
CA GLY A 404 14.50 2.19 -14.27
C GLY A 404 15.09 0.78 -14.12
N THR A 405 14.44 -0.09 -13.35
CA THR A 405 14.76 -1.51 -13.36
C THR A 405 14.27 -2.14 -14.65
N THR A 406 15.11 -2.92 -15.31
CA THR A 406 14.78 -3.59 -16.58
C THR A 406 14.75 -5.10 -16.42
N ASN A 407 13.88 -5.77 -17.19
CA ASN A 407 13.76 -7.22 -17.15
C ASN A 407 14.68 -7.88 -18.17
N ASN A 408 15.57 -8.75 -17.73
CA ASN A 408 16.39 -9.60 -18.59
C ASN A 408 15.59 -10.70 -19.31
N CYS A 409 14.46 -11.08 -18.73
CA CYS A 409 13.73 -12.29 -19.13
C CYS A 409 12.52 -11.99 -20.01
N GLY A 410 12.22 -10.73 -20.25
CA GLY A 410 10.99 -10.30 -20.92
C GLY A 410 11.21 -9.38 -22.12
N VAL A 411 10.14 -8.73 -22.50
CA VAL A 411 10.07 -7.83 -23.67
C VAL A 411 10.85 -6.53 -23.44
N GLN A 412 11.10 -6.17 -22.18
CA GLN A 412 11.65 -4.88 -21.83
C GLN A 412 13.12 -4.95 -21.50
N THR A 413 13.92 -4.46 -22.42
CA THR A 413 15.38 -4.34 -22.24
C THR A 413 15.80 -2.96 -21.78
N ASP A 414 14.91 -1.96 -21.88
CA ASP A 414 15.15 -0.56 -21.49
C ASP A 414 13.82 0.11 -21.07
N ALA A 415 13.52 0.09 -19.79
CA ALA A 415 12.27 0.62 -19.25
C ALA A 415 12.05 2.12 -19.53
N GLY A 416 13.13 2.90 -19.66
CA GLY A 416 13.02 4.35 -19.94
C GLY A 416 12.74 4.69 -21.39
N ARG A 417 13.15 3.83 -22.34
CA ARG A 417 13.04 4.08 -23.79
C ARG A 417 12.11 3.12 -24.52
N HIS A 418 11.56 2.12 -23.81
CA HIS A 418 10.58 1.22 -24.41
C HIS A 418 9.31 2.00 -24.78
N ASP A 419 8.74 1.66 -25.95
CA ASP A 419 7.51 2.29 -26.44
C ASP A 419 6.33 2.06 -25.47
N PRO A 420 5.81 3.10 -24.81
CA PRO A 420 4.72 2.96 -23.85
C PRO A 420 3.40 2.45 -24.47
N THR A 421 3.21 2.59 -25.78
CA THR A 421 2.02 2.09 -26.50
C THR A 421 2.15 0.63 -26.88
N ASN A 422 3.34 0.06 -26.77
CA ASN A 422 3.64 -1.35 -27.05
C ASN A 422 4.25 -2.05 -25.82
N TRP A 423 3.81 -1.67 -24.63
CA TRP A 423 4.22 -2.30 -23.38
C TRP A 423 3.59 -3.68 -23.20
N GLY A 424 4.32 -4.60 -22.59
CA GLY A 424 3.84 -5.94 -22.25
C GLY A 424 3.63 -6.90 -23.43
N LEU A 425 3.13 -8.09 -23.12
CA LEU A 425 3.00 -9.20 -24.08
C LEU A 425 1.62 -9.20 -24.76
N SER A 426 1.58 -9.68 -26.01
CA SER A 426 0.36 -9.72 -26.82
C SER A 426 -0.73 -10.66 -26.28
N GLU A 427 -0.37 -11.66 -25.49
CA GLU A 427 -1.29 -12.57 -24.83
C GLU A 427 -2.05 -11.95 -23.64
N HIS A 428 -1.64 -10.80 -23.11
CA HIS A 428 -2.32 -10.07 -22.04
C HIS A 428 -3.51 -9.27 -22.61
N LYS A 429 -4.57 -10.00 -22.97
CA LYS A 429 -5.69 -9.50 -23.79
C LYS A 429 -6.46 -8.34 -23.15
N LEU A 430 -6.53 -8.25 -21.83
CA LEU A 430 -7.30 -7.19 -21.17
C LEU A 430 -6.86 -5.81 -21.67
N ILE A 431 -5.57 -5.54 -21.66
CA ILE A 431 -5.03 -4.25 -22.09
C ILE A 431 -4.84 -4.17 -23.60
N LYS A 432 -4.31 -5.21 -24.23
CA LYS A 432 -4.10 -5.18 -25.70
C LYS A 432 -5.40 -4.90 -26.44
N ARG A 433 -6.50 -5.50 -26.04
CA ARG A 433 -7.81 -5.25 -26.64
C ARG A 433 -8.34 -3.84 -26.40
N LEU A 434 -8.08 -3.23 -25.22
CA LEU A 434 -8.44 -1.82 -24.99
C LEU A 434 -7.64 -0.89 -25.91
N MET A 435 -6.35 -1.20 -26.14
CA MET A 435 -5.49 -0.41 -27.03
C MET A 435 -5.84 -0.53 -28.52
N ASP A 436 -6.67 -1.51 -28.93
CA ASP A 436 -7.16 -1.65 -30.32
C ASP A 436 -8.23 -0.59 -30.65
N PHE A 437 -8.83 0.07 -29.65
CA PHE A 437 -9.82 1.14 -29.84
C PHE A 437 -9.14 2.51 -29.80
N ASP A 438 -9.35 3.31 -30.85
CA ASP A 438 -8.68 4.60 -31.02
C ASP A 438 -8.96 5.60 -29.89
N ASP A 439 -10.21 5.66 -29.40
CA ASP A 439 -10.62 6.53 -28.30
C ASP A 439 -10.00 6.13 -26.96
N LEU A 440 -9.93 4.83 -26.66
CA LEU A 440 -9.31 4.33 -25.44
C LEU A 440 -7.79 4.47 -25.47
N ARG A 441 -7.17 4.22 -26.62
CA ARG A 441 -5.74 4.44 -26.82
C ARG A 441 -5.37 5.91 -26.70
N ALA A 442 -6.17 6.82 -27.29
CA ALA A 442 -5.97 8.26 -27.15
C ALA A 442 -6.09 8.72 -25.69
N LYS A 443 -7.04 8.18 -24.94
CA LYS A 443 -7.23 8.45 -23.52
C LYS A 443 -6.04 7.94 -22.69
N TYR A 444 -5.58 6.73 -22.95
CA TYR A 444 -4.40 6.16 -22.32
C TYR A 444 -3.14 7.02 -22.55
N VAL A 445 -2.91 7.47 -23.79
CA VAL A 445 -1.78 8.36 -24.12
C VAL A 445 -1.92 9.71 -23.41
N ALA A 446 -3.14 10.24 -23.29
CA ALA A 446 -3.38 11.47 -22.54
C ALA A 446 -3.02 11.31 -21.06
N TYR A 447 -3.36 10.19 -20.42
CA TYR A 447 -2.97 9.90 -19.05
C TYR A 447 -1.45 9.76 -18.89
N LEU A 448 -0.76 9.07 -19.80
CA LEU A 448 0.70 9.00 -19.79
C LEU A 448 1.33 10.41 -19.80
N LYS A 449 0.86 11.29 -20.70
CA LYS A 449 1.36 12.66 -20.82
C LYS A 449 1.04 13.49 -19.57
N GLU A 450 -0.15 13.32 -18.99
CA GLU A 450 -0.52 13.97 -17.74
C GLU A 450 0.41 13.55 -16.59
N ILE A 451 0.71 12.25 -16.45
CA ILE A 451 1.57 11.72 -15.38
C ILE A 451 2.97 12.35 -15.41
N VAL A 452 3.53 12.59 -16.59
CA VAL A 452 4.89 13.14 -16.73
C VAL A 452 4.93 14.66 -16.93
N ALA A 453 3.77 15.33 -17.00
CA ALA A 453 3.68 16.77 -17.15
C ALA A 453 4.19 17.49 -15.88
N GLU A 454 4.86 18.62 -16.06
CA GLU A 454 5.33 19.47 -14.97
C GLU A 454 4.18 19.94 -14.07
N GLU A 455 3.06 20.33 -14.69
CA GLU A 455 1.89 20.88 -14.02
C GLU A 455 1.20 19.86 -13.10
N SER A 456 1.27 18.57 -13.44
CA SER A 456 0.66 17.50 -12.62
C SER A 456 1.45 17.26 -11.32
N ARG A 457 2.74 17.59 -11.31
CA ARG A 457 3.67 17.33 -10.20
C ARG A 457 3.70 15.85 -9.76
N LEU A 458 3.35 14.94 -10.67
CA LEU A 458 3.38 13.47 -10.42
C LEU A 458 4.78 12.90 -10.68
N LEU A 459 5.03 12.36 -11.87
CA LEU A 459 6.29 11.71 -12.24
C LEU A 459 7.22 12.68 -13.01
N HIS A 460 7.25 13.95 -12.64
CA HIS A 460 8.17 14.93 -13.17
C HIS A 460 9.41 15.07 -12.28
N TYR A 461 10.61 15.15 -12.87
CA TYR A 461 11.87 15.15 -12.11
C TYR A 461 11.90 16.20 -11.00
N ASP A 462 11.55 17.46 -11.32
CA ASP A 462 11.64 18.58 -10.37
C ASP A 462 10.57 18.51 -9.25
N ALA A 463 9.53 17.69 -9.41
CA ALA A 463 8.55 17.38 -8.38
C ALA A 463 8.91 16.11 -7.59
N SER A 464 9.45 15.10 -8.29
CA SER A 464 9.79 13.79 -7.72
C SER A 464 11.03 13.84 -6.83
N LYS A 465 12.09 14.52 -7.29
CA LYS A 465 13.36 14.58 -6.57
C LYS A 465 13.20 15.14 -5.15
N PRO A 466 12.61 16.33 -4.92
CA PRO A 466 12.46 16.84 -3.55
C PRO A 466 11.61 15.94 -2.65
N ARG A 467 10.62 15.25 -3.21
CA ARG A 467 9.76 14.32 -2.46
C ARG A 467 10.53 13.08 -2.02
N ILE A 468 11.30 12.49 -2.91
CA ILE A 468 12.16 11.34 -2.59
C ILE A 468 13.24 11.74 -1.57
N GLU A 469 13.87 12.90 -1.75
CA GLU A 469 14.88 13.42 -0.82
C GLU A 469 14.30 13.66 0.58
N ALA A 470 13.07 14.18 0.70
CA ALA A 470 12.40 14.36 1.98
C ALA A 470 12.17 13.02 2.72
N TRP A 471 11.78 11.97 2.00
CA TRP A 471 11.66 10.63 2.60
C TRP A 471 13.02 10.04 2.96
N HIS A 472 14.04 10.21 2.14
CA HIS A 472 15.40 9.81 2.50
C HIS A 472 15.91 10.53 3.75
N ASP A 473 15.65 11.81 3.89
CA ASP A 473 16.03 12.58 5.08
C ASP A 473 15.30 12.09 6.33
N MET A 474 14.05 11.65 6.21
CA MET A 474 13.28 11.06 7.30
C MET A 474 13.85 9.71 7.77
N ILE A 475 14.35 8.87 6.87
CA ILE A 475 14.77 7.50 7.20
C ILE A 475 16.29 7.33 7.36
N ARG A 476 17.10 8.22 6.81
CA ARG A 476 18.57 8.09 6.69
C ARG A 476 19.28 7.74 8.00
N ASP A 477 18.91 8.39 9.09
CA ASP A 477 19.53 8.19 10.39
C ASP A 477 19.12 6.87 11.07
N TYR A 478 18.18 6.13 10.46
CA TYR A 478 17.61 4.91 11.02
C TYR A 478 17.86 3.66 10.16
N VAL A 479 18.64 3.76 9.09
CA VAL A 479 18.91 2.59 8.22
C VAL A 479 19.96 1.65 8.80
N GLU A 480 20.89 2.15 9.63
CA GLU A 480 21.82 1.31 10.39
C GLU A 480 21.05 0.43 11.37
N ASN A 481 21.41 -0.84 11.49
CA ASN A 481 20.62 -1.84 12.21
C ASN A 481 21.47 -2.96 12.77
N ASP A 482 20.86 -3.81 13.62
CA ASP A 482 21.54 -4.92 14.29
C ASP A 482 21.62 -6.21 13.45
N THR A 483 21.04 -6.24 12.25
CA THR A 483 21.18 -7.38 11.34
C THR A 483 22.57 -7.34 10.69
N GLY A 484 23.05 -8.47 10.21
CA GLY A 484 24.34 -8.52 9.49
C GLY A 484 24.30 -7.90 8.09
N GLU A 485 23.31 -7.09 7.78
CA GLU A 485 23.04 -6.55 6.46
C GLU A 485 23.34 -5.06 6.41
N ASP A 486 24.30 -4.67 5.59
CA ASP A 486 24.53 -3.27 5.30
C ASP A 486 23.36 -2.68 4.51
N MET A 487 22.64 -1.76 5.13
CA MET A 487 21.59 -0.97 4.50
C MET A 487 22.11 0.44 4.28
N GLU A 488 22.27 0.80 3.03
CA GLU A 488 22.71 2.13 2.61
C GLU A 488 21.78 2.62 1.50
N ILE A 489 21.34 3.88 1.60
CA ILE A 489 20.54 4.51 0.55
C ILE A 489 21.47 4.86 -0.61
N ARG A 490 21.28 4.21 -1.77
CA ARG A 490 22.04 4.46 -3.00
C ARG A 490 21.11 4.70 -4.17
N ASP A 491 21.40 5.73 -4.97
CA ASP A 491 20.66 6.01 -6.21
C ASP A 491 21.07 5.01 -7.31
N GLU A 492 20.53 3.79 -7.19
CA GLU A 492 20.77 2.67 -8.09
C GLU A 492 19.45 1.98 -8.45
N PRO A 493 19.37 1.29 -9.60
CA PRO A 493 18.22 0.46 -9.95
C PRO A 493 17.99 -0.67 -8.92
N ALA A 494 16.78 -1.23 -8.89
CA ALA A 494 16.51 -2.40 -8.06
C ALA A 494 17.42 -3.59 -8.43
N GLY A 495 17.76 -4.41 -7.43
CA GLY A 495 18.71 -5.51 -7.56
C GLY A 495 18.21 -6.72 -8.35
N TRP A 496 16.92 -6.79 -8.66
CA TRP A 496 16.33 -7.87 -9.44
C TRP A 496 16.29 -7.51 -10.93
N GLY A 497 16.61 -8.46 -11.79
CA GLY A 497 16.59 -8.28 -13.24
C GLY A 497 17.89 -7.68 -13.81
N ASN A 498 17.81 -7.02 -14.94
CA ASN A 498 18.93 -6.31 -15.53
C ASN A 498 19.02 -4.90 -14.93
N HIS A 499 20.07 -4.67 -14.20
CA HIS A 499 20.37 -3.37 -13.64
C HIS A 499 20.78 -2.42 -14.77
N GLY A 500 19.85 -1.72 -15.36
CA GLY A 500 20.17 -0.59 -16.21
C GLY A 500 21.04 0.42 -15.46
N GLU A 501 21.59 1.37 -16.19
CA GLU A 501 22.38 2.48 -15.59
C GLU A 501 21.50 3.62 -15.08
N TYR A 502 20.19 3.41 -14.91
CA TYR A 502 19.26 4.47 -14.52
C TYR A 502 19.49 4.95 -13.09
N ARG A 503 19.31 6.25 -12.90
CA ARG A 503 19.33 6.96 -11.63
C ARG A 503 18.01 7.73 -11.47
N LEU A 504 17.59 8.00 -10.26
CA LEU A 504 16.38 8.79 -10.00
C LEU A 504 16.68 10.22 -9.55
N LEU A 505 17.73 10.40 -8.75
CA LEU A 505 18.08 11.69 -8.15
C LEU A 505 19.21 12.40 -8.89
N GLU A 506 20.16 11.64 -9.45
CA GLU A 506 21.23 12.21 -10.23
C GLU A 506 20.68 12.78 -11.55
N ASP A 507 20.90 14.08 -11.77
CA ASP A 507 20.51 14.73 -13.02
C ASP A 507 21.51 14.43 -14.13
N GLY A 508 21.05 13.76 -15.18
CA GLY A 508 21.94 13.35 -16.29
C GLY A 508 21.24 12.55 -17.36
N ALA A 509 22.02 12.09 -18.33
CA ALA A 509 21.53 11.32 -19.50
C ALA A 509 20.86 9.98 -19.12
N ASN A 510 21.17 9.47 -17.93
CA ASN A 510 20.64 8.21 -17.40
C ASN A 510 19.59 8.44 -16.28
N ASN A 511 19.08 9.68 -16.11
CA ASN A 511 17.98 9.91 -15.19
C ASN A 511 16.70 9.31 -15.77
N PHE A 512 16.13 8.33 -15.05
CA PHE A 512 14.94 7.59 -15.51
C PHE A 512 13.76 8.53 -15.76
N LEU A 513 13.49 9.44 -14.82
CA LEU A 513 12.32 10.34 -14.87
C LEU A 513 12.39 11.23 -16.13
N ARG A 514 13.56 11.78 -16.43
CA ARG A 514 13.75 12.62 -17.63
C ARG A 514 13.71 11.81 -18.93
N VAL A 515 14.36 10.65 -18.96
CA VAL A 515 14.41 9.79 -20.16
C VAL A 515 13.03 9.27 -20.50
N HIS A 516 12.31 8.77 -19.49
CA HIS A 516 10.98 8.18 -19.71
C HIS A 516 9.93 9.24 -20.04
N ALA A 517 9.98 10.41 -19.38
CA ALA A 517 9.14 11.53 -19.74
C ALA A 517 9.36 12.02 -21.18
N ALA A 518 10.61 12.06 -21.66
CA ALA A 518 10.91 12.38 -23.05
C ALA A 518 10.34 11.34 -24.02
N THR A 519 10.42 10.05 -23.68
CA THR A 519 9.84 8.93 -24.46
C THR A 519 8.32 9.06 -24.55
N ILE A 520 7.64 9.33 -23.42
CA ILE A 520 6.19 9.51 -23.36
C ILE A 520 5.75 10.76 -24.15
N ASN A 521 6.44 11.87 -23.99
CA ASN A 521 6.12 13.13 -24.69
C ASN A 521 6.30 13.04 -26.21
N ALA A 522 7.12 12.09 -26.70
CA ALA A 522 7.30 11.85 -28.14
C ALA A 522 6.12 11.07 -28.77
N LEU A 523 5.19 10.51 -27.98
CA LEU A 523 4.01 9.82 -28.49
C LEU A 523 3.10 10.79 -29.26
N GLN A 524 2.55 10.32 -30.40
CA GLN A 524 1.62 11.09 -31.24
C GLN A 524 0.16 10.94 -30.80
#